data_7341529a585522aec1aa0899ab0c687a
#
_entry.id   7341529a585522aec1aa0899ab0c687a
#
_cell.length_a   1.000
_cell.length_b   1.000
_cell.length_c   1.000
_cell.angle_alpha   90.00
_cell.angle_beta   90.00
_cell.angle_gamma   90.00
#
_symmetry.space_group_name_H-M   'P 1'
#
loop_
_entity.id
_entity.type
_entity.pdbx_description
1 polymer ?
#
loop_
_entity_poly.entity_id
_entity_poly.type
_entity_poly.pdbx_seq_one_letter_code
_entity_poly.pdbx_strand_id
1 'polypeptide(L)'
;KAVNSKVEVEIRWVGGDNPFGDPVRAKEQALAMNASGADIIFTATAGGDFGVFEGAREENFRVLSVDVNRCVNAPGYVIDNTLKGVDAALLNSVDAIMSGAKSSISAVGLKEGGMSVMALDKDRLSSSQCLVSEEPEVVAKIQEIADQIIDGSLVLPDPMFAQ
;
A
#
# COMPACT_ATOMS: atom_id res chain seq x y z
N LYS A 1 8.68 11.54 -3.83
CA LYS A 1 9.63 12.14 -4.80
C LYS A 1 11.11 11.77 -4.54
N ALA A 2 11.39 10.91 -3.57
CA ALA A 2 12.78 10.49 -3.25
C ALA A 2 13.46 9.75 -4.42
N VAL A 3 12.69 8.95 -5.18
CA VAL A 3 13.20 8.17 -6.33
C VAL A 3 13.07 8.94 -7.64
N ASN A 4 11.96 9.66 -7.83
CA ASN A 4 11.70 10.44 -9.03
C ASN A 4 11.09 11.80 -8.64
N SER A 5 11.86 12.88 -8.82
CA SER A 5 11.43 14.24 -8.49
C SER A 5 10.33 14.79 -9.42
N LYS A 6 10.17 14.18 -10.61
CA LYS A 6 9.19 14.60 -11.62
C LYS A 6 7.80 14.01 -11.42
N VAL A 7 7.63 13.10 -10.45
CA VAL A 7 6.31 12.54 -10.14
C VAL A 7 5.37 13.65 -9.69
N GLU A 8 4.23 13.76 -10.35
CA GLU A 8 3.09 14.56 -9.92
C GLU A 8 2.17 13.70 -9.08
N VAL A 9 1.59 14.26 -8.04
CA VAL A 9 0.68 13.54 -7.13
C VAL A 9 -0.59 14.35 -6.99
N GLU A 10 -1.69 13.75 -7.40
CA GLU A 10 -3.05 14.25 -7.15
C GLU A 10 -3.68 13.44 -6.01
N ILE A 11 -4.41 14.10 -5.12
CA ILE A 11 -5.14 13.45 -4.02
C ILE A 11 -6.61 13.73 -4.18
N ARG A 12 -7.42 12.67 -4.17
CA ARG A 12 -8.88 12.75 -4.14
C ARG A 12 -9.45 11.92 -3.01
N TRP A 13 -10.55 12.37 -2.49
CA TRP A 13 -11.29 11.68 -1.43
C TRP A 13 -12.54 11.04 -2.01
N VAL A 14 -12.79 9.79 -1.65
CA VAL A 14 -14.02 9.09 -2.06
C VAL A 14 -15.25 9.82 -1.56
N GLY A 15 -15.20 10.31 -0.31
CA GLY A 15 -16.33 11.01 0.31
C GLY A 15 -17.52 10.10 0.60
N GLY A 16 -18.68 10.72 0.89
CA GLY A 16 -19.89 9.98 1.26
C GLY A 16 -19.86 9.44 2.70
N ASP A 17 -20.88 8.68 3.06
CA ASP A 17 -21.06 8.19 4.44
C ASP A 17 -20.23 6.93 4.74
N ASN A 18 -19.79 6.21 3.70
CA ASN A 18 -18.98 5.00 3.83
C ASN A 18 -17.84 4.97 2.79
N PRO A 19 -16.81 5.82 2.92
CA PRO A 19 -15.75 5.96 1.93
C PRO A 19 -14.88 4.68 1.75
N PHE A 20 -14.87 3.80 2.74
CA PHE A 20 -14.13 2.52 2.70
C PHE A 20 -14.96 1.33 2.19
N GLY A 21 -16.23 1.53 1.87
CA GLY A 21 -17.14 0.49 1.41
C GLY A 21 -18.00 0.93 0.22
N ASP A 22 -17.58 1.95 -0.53
CA ASP A 22 -18.31 2.46 -1.69
C ASP A 22 -17.49 2.26 -2.99
N PRO A 23 -17.58 1.09 -3.64
CA PRO A 23 -16.85 0.82 -4.86
C PRO A 23 -17.30 1.68 -6.05
N VAL A 24 -18.54 2.14 -6.06
CA VAL A 24 -19.06 2.98 -7.15
C VAL A 24 -18.37 4.34 -7.13
N ARG A 25 -18.37 5.01 -5.97
CA ARG A 25 -17.67 6.30 -5.82
C ARG A 25 -16.16 6.17 -6.00
N ALA A 26 -15.54 5.10 -5.48
CA ALA A 26 -14.12 4.86 -5.66
C ALA A 26 -13.75 4.71 -7.14
N LYS A 27 -14.57 4.00 -7.92
CA LYS A 27 -14.42 3.88 -9.39
C LYS A 27 -14.56 5.23 -10.08
N GLU A 28 -15.59 6.01 -9.75
CA GLU A 28 -15.81 7.35 -10.33
C GLU A 28 -14.60 8.26 -10.09
N GLN A 29 -14.04 8.26 -8.87
CA GLN A 29 -12.84 9.05 -8.56
C GLN A 29 -11.62 8.55 -9.35
N ALA A 30 -11.43 7.23 -9.44
CA ALA A 30 -10.32 6.65 -10.18
C ALA A 30 -10.39 6.97 -11.68
N LEU A 31 -11.56 6.85 -12.29
CA LEU A 31 -11.78 7.21 -13.70
C LEU A 31 -11.54 8.71 -13.94
N ALA A 32 -11.97 9.55 -13.01
CA ALA A 32 -11.73 10.99 -13.12
C ALA A 32 -10.24 11.35 -12.95
N MET A 33 -9.48 10.66 -12.08
CA MET A 33 -8.03 10.81 -11.96
C MET A 33 -7.33 10.35 -13.25
N ASN A 34 -7.70 9.21 -13.80
CA ASN A 34 -7.14 8.71 -15.05
C ASN A 34 -7.42 9.69 -16.22
N ALA A 35 -8.65 10.21 -16.32
CA ALA A 35 -9.00 11.23 -17.32
C ALA A 35 -8.20 12.53 -17.16
N SER A 36 -7.70 12.83 -15.95
CA SER A 36 -6.79 13.96 -15.66
C SER A 36 -5.33 13.64 -15.97
N GLY A 37 -5.00 12.39 -16.36
CA GLY A 37 -3.66 11.98 -16.77
C GLY A 37 -2.92 11.09 -15.76
N ALA A 38 -3.58 10.64 -14.69
CA ALA A 38 -2.96 9.69 -13.76
C ALA A 38 -2.84 8.31 -14.43
N ASP A 39 -1.63 7.79 -14.48
CA ASP A 39 -1.30 6.47 -15.03
C ASP A 39 -1.24 5.37 -13.96
N ILE A 40 -0.99 5.76 -12.71
CA ILE A 40 -0.97 4.87 -11.54
C ILE A 40 -1.87 5.47 -10.45
N ILE A 41 -2.79 4.69 -9.94
CA ILE A 41 -3.69 5.09 -8.85
C ILE A 41 -3.38 4.26 -7.60
N PHE A 42 -2.91 4.94 -6.54
CA PHE A 42 -2.78 4.34 -5.23
C PHE A 42 -4.12 4.45 -4.51
N THR A 43 -4.77 3.32 -4.29
CA THR A 43 -6.07 3.26 -3.62
C THR A 43 -5.91 2.87 -2.15
N ALA A 44 -6.57 3.59 -1.26
CA ALA A 44 -6.65 3.31 0.18
C ALA A 44 -8.12 3.29 0.62
N THR A 45 -8.94 2.51 -0.10
CA THR A 45 -10.41 2.53 0.00
C THR A 45 -11.01 1.21 0.48
N ALA A 46 -10.17 0.25 0.90
CA ALA A 46 -10.59 -1.05 1.43
C ALA A 46 -11.57 -1.79 0.49
N GLY A 47 -12.85 -1.87 0.82
CA GLY A 47 -13.88 -2.46 -0.04
C GLY A 47 -14.13 -1.67 -1.33
N GLY A 48 -13.82 -0.37 -1.35
CA GLY A 48 -13.88 0.48 -2.54
C GLY A 48 -12.88 0.11 -3.62
N ASP A 49 -11.77 -0.56 -3.27
CA ASP A 49 -10.72 -0.98 -4.22
C ASP A 49 -11.26 -1.81 -5.39
N PHE A 50 -12.32 -2.60 -5.16
CA PHE A 50 -12.93 -3.40 -6.22
C PHE A 50 -13.48 -2.52 -7.36
N GLY A 51 -14.03 -1.35 -7.05
CA GLY A 51 -14.45 -0.38 -8.06
C GLY A 51 -13.28 0.21 -8.84
N VAL A 52 -12.17 0.51 -8.15
CA VAL A 52 -10.94 0.99 -8.79
C VAL A 52 -10.37 -0.08 -9.74
N PHE A 53 -10.42 -1.36 -9.36
CA PHE A 53 -9.98 -2.48 -10.23
C PHE A 53 -10.85 -2.62 -11.48
N GLU A 54 -12.16 -2.37 -11.38
CA GLU A 54 -13.02 -2.31 -12.56
C GLU A 54 -12.63 -1.17 -13.48
N GLY A 55 -12.46 0.04 -12.93
CA GLY A 55 -11.99 1.20 -13.70
C GLY A 55 -10.65 0.96 -14.38
N ALA A 56 -9.71 0.28 -13.68
CA ALA A 56 -8.41 -0.06 -14.25
C ALA A 56 -8.52 -1.00 -15.46
N ARG A 57 -9.46 -1.95 -15.45
CA ARG A 57 -9.73 -2.83 -16.61
C ARG A 57 -10.37 -2.08 -17.77
N GLU A 58 -11.22 -1.10 -17.48
CA GLU A 58 -11.93 -0.31 -18.50
C GLU A 58 -11.00 0.67 -19.21
N GLU A 59 -10.16 1.38 -18.45
CA GLU A 59 -9.34 2.49 -18.96
C GLU A 59 -7.83 2.18 -18.97
N ASN A 60 -7.44 0.94 -18.64
CA ASN A 60 -6.07 0.42 -18.74
C ASN A 60 -5.02 1.20 -17.94
N PHE A 61 -5.37 1.71 -16.76
CA PHE A 61 -4.39 2.26 -15.81
C PHE A 61 -3.90 1.21 -14.80
N ARG A 62 -2.87 1.53 -14.04
CA ARG A 62 -2.28 0.64 -13.02
C ARG A 62 -2.71 1.04 -11.61
N VAL A 63 -2.68 0.06 -10.70
CA VAL A 63 -3.15 0.25 -9.33
C VAL A 63 -2.08 -0.20 -8.33
N LEU A 64 -1.89 0.58 -7.28
CA LEU A 64 -1.29 0.16 -6.02
C LEU A 64 -2.41 0.04 -5.00
N SER A 65 -2.52 -1.11 -4.32
CA SER A 65 -3.60 -1.36 -3.37
C SER A 65 -3.07 -1.52 -1.93
N VAL A 66 -3.93 -1.84 -0.99
CA VAL A 66 -3.63 -1.83 0.44
C VAL A 66 -4.13 -3.08 1.16
N ASP A 67 -3.68 -3.23 2.39
CA ASP A 67 -4.09 -4.16 3.44
C ASP A 67 -3.59 -5.58 3.25
N VAL A 68 -3.90 -6.23 2.13
CA VAL A 68 -3.57 -7.62 1.82
C VAL A 68 -3.18 -7.75 0.34
N ASN A 69 -2.71 -8.93 -0.08
CA ASN A 69 -2.50 -9.18 -1.51
C ASN A 69 -3.83 -9.13 -2.29
N ARG A 70 -4.02 -8.07 -3.06
CA ARG A 70 -5.16 -7.86 -3.95
C ARG A 70 -4.82 -8.01 -5.43
N CYS A 71 -3.57 -8.35 -5.75
CA CYS A 71 -3.15 -8.58 -7.14
C CYS A 71 -3.98 -9.68 -7.81
N VAL A 72 -4.36 -10.71 -7.03
CA VAL A 72 -5.23 -11.80 -7.48
C VAL A 72 -6.64 -11.35 -7.89
N ASN A 73 -7.09 -10.18 -7.42
CA ASN A 73 -8.42 -9.64 -7.76
C ASN A 73 -8.43 -8.89 -9.10
N ALA A 74 -7.28 -8.40 -9.53
CA ALA A 74 -7.12 -7.73 -10.82
C ALA A 74 -5.75 -8.03 -11.44
N PRO A 75 -5.49 -9.29 -11.85
CA PRO A 75 -4.23 -9.70 -12.47
C PRO A 75 -3.91 -8.84 -13.69
N GLY A 76 -2.64 -8.42 -13.81
CA GLY A 76 -2.19 -7.55 -14.89
C GLY A 76 -2.49 -6.05 -14.71
N TYR A 77 -3.17 -5.67 -13.62
CA TYR A 77 -3.47 -4.25 -13.33
C TYR A 77 -2.89 -3.78 -12.00
N VAL A 78 -2.79 -4.65 -10.99
CA VAL A 78 -2.24 -4.28 -9.69
C VAL A 78 -0.73 -4.49 -9.69
N ILE A 79 0.01 -3.39 -9.44
CA ILE A 79 1.47 -3.39 -9.41
C ILE A 79 1.96 -4.07 -8.13
N ASP A 80 1.49 -3.59 -6.98
CA ASP A 80 1.89 -4.05 -5.65
C ASP A 80 0.81 -3.67 -4.63
N ASN A 81 0.99 -4.11 -3.39
CA ASN A 81 0.10 -3.75 -2.27
C ASN A 81 0.93 -3.37 -1.05
N THR A 82 0.50 -2.34 -0.32
CA THR A 82 0.94 -2.20 1.07
C THR A 82 0.24 -3.24 1.93
N LEU A 83 1.03 -3.99 2.68
CA LEU A 83 0.54 -5.06 3.54
C LEU A 83 0.48 -4.58 4.99
N LYS A 84 -0.61 -4.86 5.68
CA LYS A 84 -0.75 -4.65 7.12
C LYS A 84 -0.52 -5.96 7.86
N GLY A 85 0.54 -6.03 8.64
CA GLY A 85 0.88 -7.16 9.52
C GLY A 85 0.05 -7.16 10.81
N VAL A 86 -1.26 -7.29 10.69
CA VAL A 86 -2.17 -7.29 11.85
C VAL A 86 -1.90 -8.49 12.77
N ASP A 87 -1.52 -9.60 12.21
CA ASP A 87 -1.07 -10.81 12.91
C ASP A 87 0.19 -10.55 13.74
N ALA A 88 1.22 -9.93 13.16
CA ALA A 88 2.42 -9.53 13.87
C ALA A 88 2.12 -8.52 14.98
N ALA A 89 1.29 -7.51 14.71
CA ALA A 89 0.88 -6.53 15.71
C ALA A 89 0.12 -7.17 16.88
N LEU A 90 -0.74 -8.16 16.60
CA LEU A 90 -1.47 -8.90 17.63
C LEU A 90 -0.52 -9.75 18.50
N LEU A 91 0.37 -10.51 17.86
CA LEU A 91 1.35 -11.34 18.58
C LEU A 91 2.25 -10.47 19.48
N ASN A 92 2.79 -9.37 18.95
CA ASN A 92 3.60 -8.44 19.72
C ASN A 92 2.83 -7.87 20.92
N SER A 93 1.53 -7.61 20.76
CA SER A 93 0.68 -7.11 21.84
C SER A 93 0.45 -8.18 22.93
N VAL A 94 0.23 -9.43 22.53
CA VAL A 94 0.08 -10.57 23.44
C VAL A 94 1.38 -10.78 24.24
N ASP A 95 2.53 -10.79 23.56
CA ASP A 95 3.84 -10.95 24.19
C ASP A 95 4.13 -9.84 25.20
N ALA A 96 3.79 -8.60 24.86
CA ALA A 96 3.91 -7.46 25.77
C ALA A 96 3.07 -7.65 27.05
N ILE A 97 1.80 -8.07 26.89
CA ILE A 97 0.88 -8.33 28.01
C ILE A 97 1.42 -9.48 28.88
N MET A 98 1.86 -10.57 28.27
CA MET A 98 2.44 -11.72 28.97
C MET A 98 3.71 -11.35 29.74
N SER A 99 4.45 -10.35 29.26
CA SER A 99 5.64 -9.78 29.92
C SER A 99 5.31 -8.73 30.98
N GLY A 100 4.02 -8.49 31.27
CA GLY A 100 3.56 -7.62 32.36
C GLY A 100 3.22 -6.18 31.94
N ALA A 101 3.13 -5.87 30.65
CA ALA A 101 2.65 -4.57 30.21
C ALA A 101 1.18 -4.37 30.57
N LYS A 102 0.87 -3.24 31.23
CA LYS A 102 -0.51 -2.91 31.65
C LYS A 102 -1.28 -2.16 30.58
N SER A 103 -0.60 -1.31 29.84
CA SER A 103 -1.11 -0.61 28.65
C SER A 103 0.08 -0.13 27.83
N SER A 104 -0.05 -0.12 26.52
CA SER A 104 0.97 0.42 25.63
C SER A 104 0.33 0.98 24.36
N ILE A 105 0.96 2.01 23.82
CA ILE A 105 0.75 2.43 22.42
C ILE A 105 2.06 2.12 21.72
N SER A 106 2.02 1.32 20.68
CA SER A 106 3.19 0.98 19.87
C SER A 106 2.94 1.34 18.40
N ALA A 107 3.93 1.97 17.79
CA ALA A 107 3.98 2.11 16.35
C ALA A 107 4.72 0.88 15.79
N VAL A 108 4.09 0.18 14.84
CA VAL A 108 4.67 -1.00 14.19
C VAL A 108 4.83 -0.69 12.70
N GLY A 109 6.08 -0.46 12.30
CA GLY A 109 6.46 -0.14 10.94
C GLY A 109 7.06 -1.34 10.19
N LEU A 110 7.93 -1.04 9.23
CA LEU A 110 8.68 -2.05 8.47
C LEU A 110 9.54 -2.93 9.37
N LYS A 111 10.25 -2.30 10.32
CA LYS A 111 11.19 -2.98 11.23
C LYS A 111 10.50 -4.01 12.13
N GLU A 112 9.30 -3.69 12.60
CA GLU A 112 8.51 -4.54 13.51
C GLU A 112 7.58 -5.51 12.74
N GLY A 113 7.60 -5.49 11.41
CA GLY A 113 6.74 -6.32 10.58
C GLY A 113 5.26 -5.90 10.55
N GLY A 114 4.94 -4.72 11.09
CA GLY A 114 3.56 -4.22 11.11
C GLY A 114 3.09 -3.62 9.77
N MET A 115 4.04 -3.20 8.95
CA MET A 115 3.80 -2.71 7.59
C MET A 115 4.84 -3.31 6.64
N SER A 116 4.42 -3.60 5.41
CA SER A 116 5.31 -4.10 4.35
C SER A 116 4.70 -3.79 2.99
N VAL A 117 5.34 -4.26 1.93
CA VAL A 117 4.79 -4.34 0.57
C VAL A 117 4.99 -5.76 0.04
N MET A 118 4.19 -6.19 -0.94
CA MET A 118 4.30 -7.55 -1.49
C MET A 118 5.67 -7.80 -2.12
N ALA A 119 6.30 -6.77 -2.70
CA ALA A 119 7.65 -6.85 -3.26
C ALA A 119 8.73 -7.31 -2.25
N LEU A 120 8.51 -7.09 -0.94
CA LEU A 120 9.42 -7.52 0.13
C LEU A 120 9.13 -8.93 0.67
N ASP A 121 8.01 -9.52 0.26
CA ASP A 121 7.63 -10.87 0.69
C ASP A 121 8.23 -11.93 -0.23
N LYS A 122 9.43 -12.40 0.10
CA LYS A 122 10.20 -13.33 -0.72
C LYS A 122 9.51 -14.67 -0.94
N ASP A 123 8.66 -15.08 0.01
CA ASP A 123 7.99 -16.38 -0.04
C ASP A 123 6.75 -16.35 -0.93
N ARG A 124 6.04 -15.22 -0.94
CA ARG A 124 4.75 -15.08 -1.63
C ARG A 124 4.83 -14.28 -2.94
N LEU A 125 5.90 -13.51 -3.16
CA LEU A 125 6.01 -12.60 -4.30
C LEU A 125 5.80 -13.32 -5.64
N SER A 126 6.47 -14.44 -5.87
CA SER A 126 6.40 -15.18 -7.14
C SER A 126 5.01 -15.73 -7.45
N SER A 127 4.19 -15.99 -6.43
CA SER A 127 2.82 -16.48 -6.56
C SER A 127 1.76 -15.39 -6.38
N SER A 128 2.18 -14.16 -6.13
CA SER A 128 1.29 -13.06 -5.76
C SER A 128 0.40 -12.56 -6.89
N GLN A 129 0.79 -12.78 -8.15
CA GLN A 129 0.22 -12.20 -9.37
C GLN A 129 0.35 -10.66 -9.43
N CYS A 130 1.22 -10.06 -8.61
CA CYS A 130 1.55 -8.65 -8.69
C CYS A 130 2.50 -8.38 -9.85
N LEU A 131 2.30 -7.30 -10.59
CA LEU A 131 3.16 -6.93 -11.71
C LEU A 131 4.61 -6.72 -11.29
N VAL A 132 4.84 -6.24 -10.06
CA VAL A 132 6.18 -6.02 -9.52
C VAL A 132 7.01 -7.30 -9.43
N SER A 133 6.36 -8.48 -9.39
CA SER A 133 7.07 -9.78 -9.39
C SER A 133 7.84 -10.06 -10.68
N GLU A 134 7.49 -9.38 -11.77
CA GLU A 134 8.14 -9.49 -13.08
C GLU A 134 9.31 -8.49 -13.24
N GLU A 135 9.52 -7.61 -12.25
CA GLU A 135 10.48 -6.50 -12.29
C GLU A 135 11.55 -6.62 -11.18
N PRO A 136 12.52 -7.55 -11.30
CA PRO A 136 13.48 -7.83 -10.23
C PRO A 136 14.35 -6.62 -9.86
N GLU A 137 14.63 -5.72 -10.78
CA GLU A 137 15.38 -4.49 -10.50
C GLU A 137 14.58 -3.53 -9.63
N VAL A 138 13.26 -3.46 -9.84
CA VAL A 138 12.35 -2.66 -9.01
C VAL A 138 12.26 -3.27 -7.62
N VAL A 139 12.12 -4.58 -7.50
CA VAL A 139 12.11 -5.31 -6.22
C VAL A 139 13.40 -5.04 -5.44
N ALA A 140 14.57 -5.13 -6.10
CA ALA A 140 15.85 -4.82 -5.46
C ALA A 140 15.93 -3.38 -4.95
N LYS A 141 15.39 -2.41 -5.72
CA LYS A 141 15.36 -1.01 -5.31
C LYS A 141 14.41 -0.76 -4.14
N ILE A 142 13.27 -1.45 -4.11
CA ILE A 142 12.33 -1.40 -2.98
C ILE A 142 13.00 -1.95 -1.72
N GLN A 143 13.75 -3.07 -1.83
CA GLN A 143 14.49 -3.63 -0.70
C GLN A 143 15.54 -2.66 -0.18
N GLU A 144 16.34 -2.04 -1.05
CA GLU A 144 17.32 -1.02 -0.65
C GLU A 144 16.67 0.13 0.15
N ILE A 145 15.54 0.65 -0.35
CA ILE A 145 14.82 1.74 0.33
C ILE A 145 14.26 1.28 1.67
N ALA A 146 13.72 0.06 1.74
CA ALA A 146 13.22 -0.51 2.99
C ALA A 146 14.33 -0.65 4.03
N ASP A 147 15.50 -1.13 3.63
CA ASP A 147 16.67 -1.26 4.50
C ASP A 147 17.12 0.11 5.03
N GLN A 148 17.14 1.14 4.18
CA GLN A 148 17.46 2.52 4.57
C GLN A 148 16.43 3.13 5.55
N ILE A 149 15.16 2.77 5.43
CA ILE A 149 14.13 3.19 6.40
C ILE A 149 14.33 2.48 7.73
N ILE A 150 14.62 1.17 7.70
CA ILE A 150 14.81 0.34 8.89
C ILE A 150 16.07 0.75 9.68
N ASP A 151 17.16 1.07 9.01
CA ASP A 151 18.41 1.51 9.64
C ASP A 151 18.44 3.01 9.99
N GLY A 152 17.44 3.76 9.50
CA GLY A 152 17.29 5.20 9.79
C GLY A 152 18.12 6.12 8.90
N SER A 153 18.83 5.60 7.89
CA SER A 153 19.57 6.44 6.93
C SER A 153 18.64 7.22 5.98
N LEU A 154 17.42 6.69 5.75
CA LEU A 154 16.34 7.40 5.09
C LEU A 154 15.22 7.68 6.11
N VAL A 155 15.11 8.94 6.51
CA VAL A 155 14.04 9.40 7.41
C VAL A 155 12.87 9.93 6.58
N LEU A 156 11.70 9.35 6.74
CA LEU A 156 10.47 9.86 6.15
C LEU A 156 9.89 10.97 7.04
N PRO A 157 9.49 12.11 6.48
CA PRO A 157 8.82 13.13 7.27
C PRO A 157 7.49 12.59 7.81
N ASP A 158 7.27 12.76 9.12
CA ASP A 158 6.00 12.40 9.72
C ASP A 158 4.94 13.45 9.33
N PRO A 159 3.90 13.07 8.54
CA PRO A 159 2.89 14.02 8.08
C PRO A 159 2.05 14.61 9.22
N MET A 160 2.01 13.94 10.38
CA MET A 160 1.31 14.44 11.58
C MET A 160 2.04 15.61 12.23
N PHE A 161 3.35 15.75 12.01
CA PHE A 161 4.22 16.77 12.60
C PHE A 161 4.94 17.63 11.55
N ALA A 162 4.70 17.39 10.27
CA ALA A 162 5.21 18.25 9.21
C ALA A 162 4.45 19.58 9.24
N GLN A 163 5.13 20.63 9.72
CA GLN A 163 4.69 22.04 9.61
C GLN A 163 5.10 22.63 8.28
#